data_3a587ba2378129b93e372a21bfec827f
#
_entry.id   3a587ba2378129b93e372a21bfec827f
#
_cell.length_a   1.000
_cell.length_b   1.000
_cell.length_c   1.000
_cell.angle_alpha   90.00
_cell.angle_beta   90.00
_cell.angle_gamma   90.00
#
_symmetry.space_group_name_H-M   'P 1'
#
loop_
_entity.id
_entity.type
_entity.pdbx_description
1 polymer ?
#
loop_
_entity_poly.entity_id
_entity_poly.type
_entity_poly.pdbx_seq_one_letter_code
_entity_poly.pdbx_strand_id
1 'polypeptide(L)'
;MALDLEEQEQLASLKAWWHDNGNLVLGLIAAVAIGAAGWQGWHWHQRSQAAEANGWYESLAKATQAGDAKAVRDASGALAENYPRTLYASLAGLVSARFHYDRKDVKSAKAQLQWVIERSPFDDLRDIARLRLAALLLDEKAHEDALKVLDAKHGEAFVAQFAAMKGDVLVAKAQTAEAKAAYRLALEKADKSSESFRAGVQLRLDALGG
;
A
#
# COMPACT_ATOMS: atom_id res chain seq x y z
N MET A 1 12.72 6.15 66.30
CA MET A 1 13.92 6.72 65.64
C MET A 1 13.53 8.11 65.16
N ALA A 2 14.15 9.15 65.76
CA ALA A 2 13.94 10.52 65.27
C ALA A 2 14.64 10.66 63.94
N LEU A 3 13.94 11.11 62.90
CA LEU A 3 14.54 11.48 61.63
C LEU A 3 15.60 12.58 61.89
N ASP A 4 16.75 12.46 61.25
CA ASP A 4 17.83 13.45 61.42
C ASP A 4 17.34 14.82 60.92
N LEU A 5 17.85 15.92 61.50
CA LEU A 5 17.39 17.28 61.15
C LEU A 5 17.48 17.54 59.63
N GLU A 6 18.51 16.99 58.98
CA GLU A 6 18.67 17.08 57.51
C GLU A 6 17.56 16.35 56.72
N GLU A 7 17.09 15.20 57.19
CA GLU A 7 15.96 14.49 56.59
C GLU A 7 14.65 15.25 56.74
N GLN A 8 14.45 15.95 57.88
CA GLN A 8 13.28 16.78 58.11
C GLN A 8 13.25 18.04 57.23
N GLU A 9 14.38 18.66 56.98
CA GLU A 9 14.53 19.80 56.08
C GLU A 9 14.29 19.39 54.60
N GLN A 10 14.78 18.22 54.18
CA GLN A 10 14.54 17.70 52.87
C GLN A 10 13.03 17.36 52.62
N LEU A 11 12.39 16.77 53.61
CA LEU A 11 10.96 16.49 53.55
C LEU A 11 10.12 17.76 53.53
N ALA A 12 10.53 18.79 54.28
CA ALA A 12 9.83 20.09 54.30
C ALA A 12 9.96 20.80 52.91
N SER A 13 11.16 20.79 52.32
CA SER A 13 11.39 21.36 51.00
C SER A 13 10.63 20.64 49.90
N LEU A 14 10.56 19.31 49.94
CA LEU A 14 9.78 18.51 48.98
C LEU A 14 8.28 18.78 49.09
N LYS A 15 7.77 18.91 50.33
CA LYS A 15 6.35 19.27 50.57
C LYS A 15 6.03 20.68 50.05
N ALA A 16 6.92 21.65 50.25
CA ALA A 16 6.77 23.00 49.74
C ALA A 16 6.74 23.00 48.22
N TRP A 17 7.69 22.34 47.58
CA TRP A 17 7.75 22.21 46.14
C TRP A 17 6.49 21.55 45.57
N TRP A 18 5.98 20.46 46.21
CA TRP A 18 4.76 19.78 45.79
C TRP A 18 3.52 20.67 45.99
N HIS A 19 3.48 21.50 47.01
CA HIS A 19 2.40 22.47 47.20
C HIS A 19 2.32 23.48 46.06
N ASP A 20 3.47 23.93 45.58
CA ASP A 20 3.57 24.94 44.51
C ASP A 20 3.41 24.34 43.12
N ASN A 21 3.91 23.12 42.89
CA ASN A 21 4.00 22.52 41.57
C ASN A 21 3.08 21.28 41.36
N GLY A 22 2.46 20.77 42.43
CA GLY A 22 1.68 19.52 42.40
C GLY A 22 0.56 19.53 41.41
N ASN A 23 -0.16 20.65 41.26
CA ASN A 23 -1.23 20.78 40.27
C ASN A 23 -0.72 20.71 38.82
N LEU A 24 0.48 21.27 38.58
CA LEU A 24 1.12 21.19 37.25
C LEU A 24 1.58 19.76 36.94
N VAL A 25 2.19 19.09 37.92
CA VAL A 25 2.61 17.68 37.80
C VAL A 25 1.41 16.76 37.56
N LEU A 26 0.34 16.92 38.34
CA LEU A 26 -0.89 16.16 38.15
C LEU A 26 -1.55 16.43 36.79
N GLY A 27 -1.54 17.68 36.33
CA GLY A 27 -2.01 18.07 35.02
C GLY A 27 -1.21 17.41 33.89
N LEU A 28 0.11 17.36 34.03
CA LEU A 28 0.98 16.67 33.08
C LEU A 28 0.72 15.16 33.04
N ILE A 29 0.61 14.53 34.23
CA ILE A 29 0.30 13.10 34.33
C ILE A 29 -1.07 12.79 33.69
N ALA A 30 -2.07 13.63 33.95
CA ALA A 30 -3.40 13.47 33.37
C ALA A 30 -3.35 13.61 31.83
N ALA A 31 -2.62 14.58 31.30
CA ALA A 31 -2.44 14.76 29.85
C ALA A 31 -1.76 13.55 29.19
N VAL A 32 -0.71 13.01 29.80
CA VAL A 32 -0.03 11.79 29.34
C VAL A 32 -0.98 10.59 29.38
N ALA A 33 -1.73 10.43 30.46
CA ALA A 33 -2.69 9.32 30.60
C ALA A 33 -3.80 9.38 29.54
N ILE A 34 -4.35 10.58 29.26
CA ILE A 34 -5.36 10.79 28.21
C ILE A 34 -4.75 10.49 26.82
N GLY A 35 -3.53 10.96 26.56
CA GLY A 35 -2.82 10.67 25.32
C GLY A 35 -2.59 9.17 25.12
N ALA A 36 -2.12 8.47 26.16
CA ALA A 36 -1.92 7.03 26.13
C ALA A 36 -3.23 6.24 25.92
N ALA A 37 -4.31 6.65 26.61
CA ALA A 37 -5.63 6.03 26.46
C ALA A 37 -6.20 6.24 25.05
N GLY A 38 -6.06 7.43 24.48
CA GLY A 38 -6.48 7.73 23.12
C GLY A 38 -5.70 6.92 22.09
N TRP A 39 -4.37 6.81 22.27
CA TRP A 39 -3.51 6.00 21.40
C TRP A 39 -3.83 4.50 21.48
N GLN A 40 -4.04 3.98 22.69
CA GLN A 40 -4.46 2.59 22.94
C GLN A 40 -5.83 2.27 22.30
N GLY A 41 -6.81 3.18 22.47
CA GLY A 41 -8.15 3.05 21.87
C GLY A 41 -8.09 3.05 20.34
N TRP A 42 -7.27 3.93 19.74
CA TRP A 42 -7.02 3.97 18.31
C TRP A 42 -6.43 2.66 17.80
N HIS A 43 -5.38 2.13 18.46
CA HIS A 43 -4.76 0.86 18.09
C HIS A 43 -5.71 -0.32 18.22
N TRP A 44 -6.54 -0.33 19.27
CA TRP A 44 -7.56 -1.38 19.45
C TRP A 44 -8.58 -1.35 18.30
N HIS A 45 -9.07 -0.16 17.95
CA HIS A 45 -10.00 0.03 16.84
C HIS A 45 -9.41 -0.44 15.51
N GLN A 46 -8.16 -0.09 15.21
CA GLN A 46 -7.49 -0.55 13.99
C GLN A 46 -7.33 -2.08 13.94
N ARG A 47 -7.00 -2.71 15.08
CA ARG A 47 -6.89 -4.18 15.16
C ARG A 47 -8.23 -4.87 14.95
N SER A 48 -9.29 -4.35 15.55
CA SER A 48 -10.66 -4.87 15.36
C SER A 48 -11.07 -4.77 13.89
N GLN A 49 -10.88 -3.62 13.26
CA GLN A 49 -11.14 -3.41 11.84
C GLN A 49 -10.35 -4.40 10.96
N ALA A 50 -9.09 -4.63 11.26
CA ALA A 50 -8.28 -5.59 10.52
C ALA A 50 -8.75 -7.05 10.71
N ALA A 51 -9.17 -7.42 11.91
CA ALA A 51 -9.69 -8.76 12.18
C ALA A 51 -10.99 -9.05 11.43
N GLU A 52 -11.92 -8.09 11.42
CA GLU A 52 -13.17 -8.20 10.67
C GLU A 52 -12.92 -8.22 9.14
N ALA A 53 -12.02 -7.36 8.66
CA ALA A 53 -11.60 -7.34 7.26
C ALA A 53 -10.96 -8.65 6.82
N ASN A 54 -10.22 -9.34 7.69
CA ASN A 54 -9.66 -10.66 7.39
C ASN A 54 -10.76 -11.69 7.08
N GLY A 55 -11.85 -11.71 7.84
CA GLY A 55 -12.97 -12.62 7.58
C GLY A 55 -13.60 -12.42 6.20
N TRP A 56 -13.76 -11.15 5.78
CA TRP A 56 -14.21 -10.82 4.44
C TRP A 56 -13.21 -11.22 3.36
N TYR A 57 -11.91 -11.05 3.63
CA TYR A 57 -10.85 -11.45 2.71
C TYR A 57 -10.78 -12.98 2.52
N GLU A 58 -10.97 -13.76 3.58
CA GLU A 58 -11.11 -15.22 3.48
C GLU A 58 -12.34 -15.63 2.65
N SER A 59 -13.46 -14.91 2.82
CA SER A 59 -14.65 -15.11 2.01
C SER A 59 -14.39 -14.81 0.53
N LEU A 60 -13.65 -13.73 0.23
CA LEU A 60 -13.20 -13.40 -1.12
C LEU A 60 -12.31 -14.51 -1.70
N ALA A 61 -11.36 -15.04 -0.93
CA ALA A 61 -10.47 -16.11 -1.37
C ALA A 61 -11.25 -17.39 -1.73
N LYS A 62 -12.22 -17.78 -0.91
CA LYS A 62 -13.13 -18.90 -1.19
C LYS A 62 -13.97 -18.66 -2.43
N ALA A 63 -14.53 -17.45 -2.59
CA ALA A 63 -15.33 -17.07 -3.75
C ALA A 63 -14.52 -17.09 -5.06
N THR A 64 -13.26 -16.64 -5.02
CA THR A 64 -12.37 -16.68 -6.18
C THR A 64 -12.04 -18.09 -6.60
N GLN A 65 -11.78 -19.01 -5.64
CA GLN A 65 -11.54 -20.43 -5.90
C GLN A 65 -12.77 -21.13 -6.47
N ALA A 66 -13.96 -20.82 -5.93
CA ALA A 66 -15.23 -21.37 -6.42
C ALA A 66 -15.66 -20.78 -7.78
N GLY A 67 -15.03 -19.70 -8.21
CA GLY A 67 -15.42 -19.02 -9.44
C GLY A 67 -16.71 -18.20 -9.34
N ASP A 68 -17.21 -17.92 -8.14
CA ASP A 68 -18.45 -17.18 -7.90
C ASP A 68 -18.23 -15.67 -8.03
N ALA A 69 -18.56 -15.15 -9.21
CA ALA A 69 -18.41 -13.73 -9.51
C ALA A 69 -19.30 -12.81 -8.66
N LYS A 70 -20.46 -13.31 -8.19
CA LYS A 70 -21.32 -12.53 -7.30
C LYS A 70 -20.68 -12.43 -5.91
N ALA A 71 -20.26 -13.54 -5.34
CA ALA A 71 -19.61 -13.57 -4.03
C ALA A 71 -18.29 -12.78 -4.03
N VAL A 72 -17.52 -12.80 -5.13
CA VAL A 72 -16.32 -11.96 -5.29
C VAL A 72 -16.67 -10.47 -5.23
N ARG A 73 -17.69 -10.02 -5.94
CA ARG A 73 -18.14 -8.62 -5.89
C ARG A 73 -18.64 -8.23 -4.51
N ASP A 74 -19.46 -9.07 -3.89
CA ASP A 74 -20.04 -8.81 -2.58
C ASP A 74 -18.93 -8.68 -1.51
N ALA A 75 -17.97 -9.61 -1.48
CA ALA A 75 -16.87 -9.60 -0.51
C ALA A 75 -15.88 -8.45 -0.76
N SER A 76 -15.49 -8.20 -2.03
CA SER A 76 -14.59 -7.07 -2.34
C SER A 76 -15.26 -5.72 -2.12
N GLY A 77 -16.57 -5.60 -2.39
CA GLY A 77 -17.37 -4.42 -2.12
C GLY A 77 -17.46 -4.13 -0.62
N ALA A 78 -17.78 -5.13 0.21
CA ALA A 78 -17.83 -5.00 1.65
C ALA A 78 -16.48 -4.53 2.24
N LEU A 79 -15.35 -5.06 1.73
CA LEU A 79 -14.01 -4.62 2.13
C LEU A 79 -13.74 -3.17 1.73
N ALA A 80 -14.09 -2.78 0.52
CA ALA A 80 -13.86 -1.44 0.00
C ALA A 80 -14.72 -0.38 0.70
N GLU A 81 -15.93 -0.72 1.13
CA GLU A 81 -16.89 0.18 1.77
C GLU A 81 -16.66 0.30 3.28
N ASN A 82 -16.53 -0.82 3.98
CA ASN A 82 -16.50 -0.84 5.44
C ASN A 82 -15.08 -0.80 6.02
N TYR A 83 -14.07 -1.27 5.27
CA TYR A 83 -12.68 -1.40 5.75
C TYR A 83 -11.64 -0.78 4.80
N PRO A 84 -11.89 0.39 4.18
CA PRO A 84 -11.10 0.91 3.05
C PRO A 84 -9.64 1.19 3.38
N ARG A 85 -9.31 1.36 4.67
CA ARG A 85 -7.95 1.68 5.14
C ARG A 85 -7.14 0.45 5.56
N THR A 86 -7.72 -0.75 5.47
CA THR A 86 -7.03 -1.99 5.82
C THR A 86 -6.20 -2.52 4.66
N LEU A 87 -5.15 -3.28 5.00
CA LEU A 87 -4.37 -4.01 4.01
C LEU A 87 -5.27 -4.96 3.20
N TYR A 88 -6.24 -5.60 3.87
CA TYR A 88 -7.15 -6.56 3.25
C TYR A 88 -8.01 -5.95 2.15
N ALA A 89 -8.51 -4.72 2.32
CA ALA A 89 -9.27 -4.03 1.27
C ALA A 89 -8.40 -3.76 0.02
N SER A 90 -7.16 -3.33 0.22
CA SER A 90 -6.24 -3.08 -0.89
C SER A 90 -5.86 -4.36 -1.63
N LEU A 91 -5.59 -5.44 -0.89
CA LEU A 91 -5.33 -6.77 -1.47
C LEU A 91 -6.57 -7.32 -2.18
N ALA A 92 -7.75 -7.14 -1.60
CA ALA A 92 -9.01 -7.57 -2.20
C ALA A 92 -9.26 -6.90 -3.56
N GLY A 93 -8.98 -5.60 -3.68
CA GLY A 93 -9.05 -4.90 -4.96
C GLY A 93 -8.13 -5.52 -6.01
N LEU A 94 -6.88 -5.86 -5.64
CA LEU A 94 -5.93 -6.51 -6.55
C LEU A 94 -6.34 -7.94 -6.95
N VAL A 95 -6.88 -8.71 -6.00
CA VAL A 95 -7.37 -10.09 -6.24
C VAL A 95 -8.61 -10.07 -7.11
N SER A 96 -9.57 -9.19 -6.78
CA SER A 96 -10.80 -9.03 -7.55
C SER A 96 -10.53 -8.53 -8.98
N ALA A 97 -9.59 -7.61 -9.15
CA ALA A 97 -9.16 -7.16 -10.48
C ALA A 97 -8.63 -8.32 -11.34
N ARG A 98 -7.78 -9.17 -10.77
CA ARG A 98 -7.28 -10.37 -11.47
C ARG A 98 -8.40 -11.33 -11.83
N PHE A 99 -9.30 -11.60 -10.88
CA PHE A 99 -10.45 -12.47 -11.08
C PHE A 99 -11.36 -12.00 -12.24
N HIS A 100 -11.64 -10.69 -12.31
CA HIS A 100 -12.43 -10.10 -13.38
C HIS A 100 -11.70 -10.12 -14.73
N TYR A 101 -10.41 -9.81 -14.73
CA TYR A 101 -9.57 -9.87 -15.94
C TYR A 101 -9.55 -11.27 -16.57
N ASP A 102 -9.34 -12.31 -15.76
CA ASP A 102 -9.31 -13.71 -16.23
C ASP A 102 -10.65 -14.13 -16.86
N ARG A 103 -11.76 -13.47 -16.48
CA ARG A 103 -13.11 -13.67 -17.05
C ARG A 103 -13.46 -12.71 -18.18
N LYS A 104 -12.50 -11.93 -18.65
CA LYS A 104 -12.69 -10.92 -19.71
C LYS A 104 -13.63 -9.78 -19.29
N ASP A 105 -13.93 -9.61 -18.01
CA ASP A 105 -14.63 -8.45 -17.46
C ASP A 105 -13.61 -7.32 -17.17
N VAL A 106 -13.09 -6.78 -18.27
CA VAL A 106 -12.05 -5.75 -18.24
C VAL A 106 -12.54 -4.48 -17.52
N LYS A 107 -13.82 -4.15 -17.65
CA LYS A 107 -14.42 -2.98 -17.01
C LYS A 107 -14.33 -3.09 -15.47
N SER A 108 -14.75 -4.20 -14.91
CA SER A 108 -14.65 -4.43 -13.46
C SER A 108 -13.21 -4.53 -13.00
N ALA A 109 -12.33 -5.18 -13.77
CA ALA A 109 -10.91 -5.24 -13.46
C ALA A 109 -10.28 -3.84 -13.34
N LYS A 110 -10.54 -2.96 -14.32
CA LYS A 110 -10.08 -1.55 -14.27
C LYS A 110 -10.62 -0.81 -13.06
N ALA A 111 -11.91 -0.93 -12.78
CA ALA A 111 -12.54 -0.25 -11.65
C ALA A 111 -11.89 -0.65 -10.30
N GLN A 112 -11.57 -1.93 -10.11
CA GLN A 112 -10.90 -2.42 -8.91
C GLN A 112 -9.46 -1.88 -8.80
N LEU A 113 -8.70 -1.84 -9.90
CA LEU A 113 -7.34 -1.28 -9.90
C LEU A 113 -7.36 0.22 -9.63
N GLN A 114 -8.28 0.97 -10.23
CA GLN A 114 -8.45 2.40 -9.99
C GLN A 114 -8.80 2.68 -8.52
N TRP A 115 -9.70 1.88 -7.94
CA TRP A 115 -10.03 2.00 -6.52
C TRP A 115 -8.77 1.83 -5.64
N VAL A 116 -7.92 0.82 -5.90
CA VAL A 116 -6.67 0.62 -5.15
C VAL A 116 -5.74 1.82 -5.32
N ILE A 117 -5.57 2.34 -6.53
CA ILE A 117 -4.72 3.50 -6.82
C ILE A 117 -5.18 4.74 -6.03
N GLU A 118 -6.49 4.97 -5.94
CA GLU A 118 -7.07 6.17 -5.34
C GLU A 118 -7.23 6.07 -3.82
N ARG A 119 -7.51 4.89 -3.29
CA ARG A 119 -7.97 4.71 -1.91
C ARG A 119 -7.01 3.96 -0.99
N SER A 120 -6.10 3.15 -1.53
CA SER A 120 -5.15 2.41 -0.70
C SER A 120 -4.21 3.36 0.04
N PRO A 121 -4.03 3.19 1.37
CA PRO A 121 -3.02 3.94 2.12
C PRO A 121 -1.59 3.38 1.92
N PHE A 122 -1.44 2.26 1.19
CA PHE A 122 -0.18 1.56 0.98
C PHE A 122 0.38 1.91 -0.39
N ASP A 123 1.48 2.67 -0.41
CA ASP A 123 2.11 3.15 -1.65
C ASP A 123 2.51 2.01 -2.57
N ASP A 124 3.11 0.95 -2.04
CA ASP A 124 3.52 -0.22 -2.81
C ASP A 124 2.36 -0.91 -3.52
N LEU A 125 1.19 -1.02 -2.86
CA LEU A 125 0.00 -1.61 -3.46
C LEU A 125 -0.60 -0.71 -4.54
N ARG A 126 -0.51 0.62 -4.38
CA ARG A 126 -0.87 1.57 -5.44
C ARG A 126 0.03 1.41 -6.66
N ASP A 127 1.33 1.22 -6.47
CA ASP A 127 2.27 1.03 -7.57
C ASP A 127 2.04 -0.29 -8.29
N ILE A 128 1.78 -1.38 -7.54
CA ILE A 128 1.36 -2.66 -8.14
C ILE A 128 0.07 -2.51 -8.94
N ALA A 129 -0.91 -1.77 -8.43
CA ALA A 129 -2.16 -1.52 -9.14
C ALA A 129 -1.96 -0.70 -10.42
N ARG A 130 -1.08 0.32 -10.40
CA ARG A 130 -0.70 1.10 -11.59
C ARG A 130 -0.05 0.24 -12.66
N LEU A 131 0.91 -0.61 -12.29
CA LEU A 131 1.56 -1.53 -13.23
C LEU A 131 0.55 -2.48 -13.88
N ARG A 132 -0.37 -3.04 -13.10
CA ARG A 132 -1.42 -3.92 -13.62
C ARG A 132 -2.42 -3.18 -14.50
N LEU A 133 -2.78 -1.94 -14.14
CA LEU A 133 -3.66 -1.10 -14.95
C LEU A 133 -3.00 -0.73 -16.28
N ALA A 134 -1.70 -0.39 -16.26
CA ALA A 134 -0.95 -0.10 -17.46
C ALA A 134 -0.86 -1.31 -18.40
N ALA A 135 -0.64 -2.51 -17.86
CA ALA A 135 -0.65 -3.75 -18.65
C ALA A 135 -2.01 -4.00 -19.30
N LEU A 136 -3.10 -3.80 -18.54
CA LEU A 136 -4.46 -3.97 -19.04
C LEU A 136 -4.79 -2.93 -20.14
N LEU A 137 -4.37 -1.67 -19.96
CA LEU A 137 -4.52 -0.63 -20.97
C LEU A 137 -3.68 -0.91 -22.23
N LEU A 138 -2.51 -1.52 -22.08
CA LEU A 138 -1.69 -1.98 -23.20
C LEU A 138 -2.42 -3.07 -24.01
N ASP A 139 -3.03 -4.05 -23.34
CA ASP A 139 -3.83 -5.10 -23.98
C ASP A 139 -5.02 -4.53 -24.76
N GLU A 140 -5.62 -3.44 -24.25
CA GLU A 140 -6.71 -2.70 -24.93
C GLU A 140 -6.21 -1.75 -26.02
N LYS A 141 -4.90 -1.66 -26.26
CA LYS A 141 -4.25 -0.71 -27.17
C LYS A 141 -4.46 0.77 -26.80
N ALA A 142 -4.82 1.04 -25.55
CA ALA A 142 -4.96 2.39 -24.98
C ALA A 142 -3.59 2.91 -24.51
N HIS A 143 -2.64 3.02 -25.44
CA HIS A 143 -1.23 3.26 -25.15
C HIS A 143 -0.98 4.58 -24.43
N GLU A 144 -1.70 5.65 -24.80
CA GLU A 144 -1.54 6.96 -24.16
C GLU A 144 -1.99 6.94 -22.70
N ASP A 145 -3.10 6.27 -22.42
CA ASP A 145 -3.58 6.11 -21.04
C ASP A 145 -2.63 5.24 -20.22
N ALA A 146 -2.05 4.19 -20.82
CA ALA A 146 -1.03 3.36 -20.17
C ALA A 146 0.21 4.21 -19.78
N LEU A 147 0.73 5.01 -20.70
CA LEU A 147 1.85 5.92 -20.41
C LEU A 147 1.51 6.92 -19.30
N LYS A 148 0.31 7.52 -19.35
CA LYS A 148 -0.15 8.45 -18.33
C LYS A 148 -0.18 7.81 -16.91
N VAL A 149 -0.62 6.55 -16.80
CA VAL A 149 -0.60 5.82 -15.54
C VAL A 149 0.83 5.55 -15.06
N LEU A 150 1.75 5.26 -15.99
CA LEU A 150 3.16 4.99 -15.68
C LEU A 150 3.98 6.25 -15.35
N ASP A 151 3.55 7.43 -15.80
CA ASP A 151 4.22 8.70 -15.47
C ASP A 151 3.88 9.23 -14.07
N ALA A 152 2.96 8.56 -13.34
CA ALA A 152 2.66 8.91 -11.96
C ALA A 152 3.85 8.63 -11.03
N LYS A 153 3.97 9.46 -9.97
CA LYS A 153 5.01 9.24 -8.94
C LYS A 153 4.87 7.86 -8.33
N HIS A 154 5.96 7.13 -8.26
CA HIS A 154 6.05 5.76 -7.71
C HIS A 154 7.27 5.62 -6.80
N GLY A 155 7.31 4.56 -5.99
CA GLY A 155 8.43 4.26 -5.08
C GLY A 155 9.69 3.82 -5.83
N GLU A 156 10.85 4.08 -5.24
CA GLU A 156 12.14 3.70 -5.85
C GLU A 156 12.26 2.20 -6.11
N ALA A 157 11.65 1.37 -5.26
CA ALA A 157 11.62 -0.08 -5.44
C ALA A 157 10.92 -0.54 -6.73
N PHE A 158 10.09 0.30 -7.32
CA PHE A 158 9.30 -0.01 -8.53
C PHE A 158 9.85 0.63 -9.81
N VAL A 159 10.89 1.47 -9.73
CA VAL A 159 11.44 2.18 -10.91
C VAL A 159 11.77 1.22 -12.06
N ALA A 160 12.39 0.07 -11.75
CA ALA A 160 12.73 -0.91 -12.77
C ALA A 160 11.50 -1.50 -13.47
N GLN A 161 10.45 -1.83 -12.71
CA GLN A 161 9.22 -2.40 -13.24
C GLN A 161 8.43 -1.38 -14.06
N PHE A 162 8.36 -0.13 -13.60
CA PHE A 162 7.72 0.96 -14.35
C PHE A 162 8.46 1.25 -15.65
N ALA A 163 9.79 1.29 -15.62
CA ALA A 163 10.60 1.48 -16.82
C ALA A 163 10.42 0.32 -17.82
N ALA A 164 10.40 -0.93 -17.36
CA ALA A 164 10.15 -2.09 -18.22
C ALA A 164 8.76 -2.03 -18.86
N MET A 165 7.71 -1.75 -18.08
CA MET A 165 6.33 -1.61 -18.59
C MET A 165 6.21 -0.43 -19.57
N LYS A 166 6.90 0.69 -19.31
CA LYS A 166 6.97 1.81 -20.25
C LYS A 166 7.63 1.41 -21.57
N GLY A 167 8.67 0.60 -21.49
CA GLY A 167 9.30 -0.01 -22.67
C GLY A 167 8.31 -0.86 -23.49
N ASP A 168 7.51 -1.71 -22.82
CA ASP A 168 6.50 -2.55 -23.48
C ASP A 168 5.46 -1.70 -24.24
N VAL A 169 4.97 -0.61 -23.61
CA VAL A 169 4.01 0.32 -24.22
C VAL A 169 4.64 1.05 -25.42
N LEU A 170 5.90 1.49 -25.29
CA LEU A 170 6.60 2.20 -26.37
C LEU A 170 6.88 1.30 -27.56
N VAL A 171 7.16 -0.01 -27.33
CA VAL A 171 7.24 -1.00 -28.42
C VAL A 171 5.91 -1.10 -29.17
N ALA A 172 4.79 -1.20 -28.45
CA ALA A 172 3.47 -1.27 -29.06
C ALA A 172 3.10 0.00 -29.86
N LYS A 173 3.72 1.15 -29.53
CA LYS A 173 3.62 2.41 -30.28
C LYS A 173 4.65 2.52 -31.43
N ALA A 174 5.46 1.49 -31.66
CA ALA A 174 6.57 1.49 -32.62
C ALA A 174 7.65 2.58 -32.34
N GLN A 175 7.75 3.05 -31.09
CA GLN A 175 8.74 4.02 -30.62
C GLN A 175 10.00 3.28 -30.13
N THR A 176 10.73 2.66 -31.06
CA THR A 176 11.83 1.72 -30.75
C THR A 176 12.98 2.35 -29.97
N ALA A 177 13.35 3.59 -30.29
CA ALA A 177 14.48 4.25 -29.62
C ALA A 177 14.17 4.54 -28.15
N GLU A 178 12.99 5.03 -27.87
CA GLU A 178 12.50 5.31 -26.51
C GLU A 178 12.29 4.01 -25.72
N ALA A 179 11.78 2.96 -26.37
CA ALA A 179 11.61 1.64 -25.76
C ALA A 179 12.96 1.06 -25.29
N LYS A 180 14.01 1.13 -26.14
CA LYS A 180 15.37 0.72 -25.77
C LYS A 180 15.89 1.50 -24.56
N ALA A 181 15.68 2.83 -24.55
CA ALA A 181 16.10 3.66 -23.41
C ALA A 181 15.36 3.25 -22.11
N ALA A 182 14.06 2.97 -22.19
CA ALA A 182 13.27 2.51 -21.05
C ALA A 182 13.73 1.14 -20.51
N TYR A 183 14.02 0.18 -21.40
CA TYR A 183 14.55 -1.13 -20.97
C TYR A 183 15.96 -1.04 -20.37
N ARG A 184 16.84 -0.18 -20.91
CA ARG A 184 18.17 0.07 -20.31
C ARG A 184 18.04 0.63 -18.90
N LEU A 185 17.14 1.59 -18.70
CA LEU A 185 16.83 2.13 -17.37
C LEU A 185 16.30 1.02 -16.45
N ALA A 186 15.40 0.16 -16.92
CA ALA A 186 14.90 -0.97 -16.13
C ALA A 186 16.02 -1.90 -15.68
N LEU A 187 16.99 -2.22 -16.57
CA LEU A 187 18.15 -3.05 -16.23
C LEU A 187 19.12 -2.37 -15.27
N GLU A 188 19.30 -1.05 -15.39
CA GLU A 188 20.14 -0.24 -14.50
C GLU A 188 19.57 -0.22 -13.07
N LYS A 189 18.25 -0.05 -12.95
CA LYS A 189 17.55 0.10 -11.65
C LYS A 189 17.13 -1.23 -11.04
N ALA A 190 17.16 -2.32 -11.80
CA ALA A 190 16.80 -3.64 -11.29
C ALA A 190 17.79 -4.14 -10.25
N ASP A 191 17.27 -4.72 -9.15
CA ASP A 191 18.11 -5.41 -8.18
C ASP A 191 18.94 -6.52 -8.85
N LYS A 192 20.20 -6.63 -8.44
CA LYS A 192 21.11 -7.64 -8.98
C LYS A 192 20.65 -9.08 -8.71
N SER A 193 19.92 -9.28 -7.63
CA SER A 193 19.33 -10.58 -7.25
C SER A 193 18.11 -10.97 -8.07
N SER A 194 17.50 -10.02 -8.80
CA SER A 194 16.31 -10.25 -9.64
C SER A 194 16.66 -10.81 -11.03
N GLU A 195 17.36 -11.95 -11.08
CA GLU A 195 17.88 -12.54 -12.32
C GLU A 195 16.81 -12.79 -13.39
N SER A 196 15.67 -13.36 -13.01
CA SER A 196 14.57 -13.65 -13.95
C SER A 196 13.98 -12.39 -14.57
N PHE A 197 13.79 -11.33 -13.77
CA PHE A 197 13.33 -10.04 -14.27
C PHE A 197 14.33 -9.43 -15.23
N ARG A 198 15.61 -9.40 -14.84
CA ARG A 198 16.69 -8.86 -15.68
C ARG A 198 16.82 -9.61 -17.00
N ALA A 199 16.80 -10.95 -16.96
CA ALA A 199 16.83 -11.77 -18.19
C ALA A 199 15.63 -11.50 -19.11
N GLY A 200 14.43 -11.34 -18.53
CA GLY A 200 13.23 -11.00 -19.29
C GLY A 200 13.29 -9.62 -19.95
N VAL A 201 13.85 -8.61 -19.26
CA VAL A 201 14.01 -7.27 -19.83
C VAL A 201 15.14 -7.27 -20.88
N GLN A 202 16.24 -7.98 -20.64
CA GLN A 202 17.34 -8.10 -21.61
C GLN A 202 16.86 -8.74 -22.92
N LEU A 203 16.09 -9.83 -22.83
CA LEU A 203 15.51 -10.47 -24.02
C LEU A 203 14.67 -9.50 -24.86
N ARG A 204 13.86 -8.64 -24.21
CA ARG A 204 13.06 -7.62 -24.91
C ARG A 204 13.94 -6.55 -25.57
N LEU A 205 15.01 -6.13 -24.89
CA LEU A 205 15.97 -5.17 -25.42
C LEU A 205 16.71 -5.75 -26.64
N ASP A 206 17.19 -7.00 -26.55
CA ASP A 206 17.90 -7.70 -27.64
C ASP A 206 16.98 -7.89 -28.85
N ALA A 207 15.70 -8.18 -28.66
CA ALA A 207 14.69 -8.29 -29.71
C ALA A 207 14.52 -7.00 -30.53
N LEU A 208 14.89 -5.86 -29.95
CA LEU A 208 14.86 -4.56 -30.63
C LEU A 208 16.23 -4.24 -31.31
N GLY A 209 17.19 -5.16 -31.26
CA GLY A 209 18.56 -4.92 -31.77
C GLY A 209 19.37 -4.03 -30.82
N GLY A 210 19.29 -4.31 -29.52
CA GLY A 210 19.81 -3.53 -28.41
C GLY A 210 21.28 -3.71 -28.12
#